data_d5fbd943085909b7a2069a5c415f67fb
#
_entry.id   d5fbd943085909b7a2069a5c415f67fb
#
_cell.length_a   1.000
_cell.length_b   1.000
_cell.length_c   1.000
_cell.angle_alpha   90.00
_cell.angle_beta   90.00
_cell.angle_gamma   90.00
#
_symmetry.space_group_name_H-M   'P 1'
#
loop_
_entity.id
_entity.type
_entity.pdbx_description
1 polymer ?
#
loop_
_entity_poly.entity_id
_entity_poly.type
_entity_poly.pdbx_seq_one_letter_code
_entity_poly.pdbx_strand_id
1 'polypeptide(L)'
;MELRFLKLSDSQNIVNVESVHYSNDGTVTLKLSDKRKLKLAAEVWSGLEQPRDNPLTDSQQEILEREACYTMIQNKILSFLAVREHSAQELRRKIKQRFYKIATCDVSALVERCLQEMQEHDFQSDERFARLFTESKLSNKPYGHFKILQDLQKHGISREQAQAVLNEFGNQGFWLKKAVDCLVLLQKNTNH
;
A
#
# COMPACT_ATOMS: atom_id res chain seq x y z
N MET A 1 -15.00 9.96 -8.42
CA MET A 1 -15.65 10.57 -7.24
C MET A 1 -14.60 11.43 -6.57
N GLU A 2 -14.67 12.75 -6.80
CA GLU A 2 -13.70 13.70 -6.26
C GLU A 2 -14.04 14.00 -4.81
N LEU A 3 -13.10 13.68 -3.92
CA LEU A 3 -13.14 14.10 -2.52
C LEU A 3 -12.73 15.58 -2.47
N ARG A 4 -13.71 16.47 -2.35
CA ARG A 4 -13.46 17.86 -1.97
C ARG A 4 -13.15 17.91 -0.48
N PHE A 5 -11.86 17.86 -0.15
CA PHE A 5 -11.39 18.27 1.18
C PHE A 5 -11.21 19.78 1.17
N LEU A 6 -12.10 20.48 1.85
CA LEU A 6 -12.05 21.93 2.01
C LEU A 6 -11.08 22.31 3.13
N LYS A 7 -10.35 23.40 2.89
CA LYS A 7 -9.48 24.08 3.87
C LYS A 7 -10.21 24.36 5.19
N LEU A 8 -9.49 24.17 6.28
CA LEU A 8 -9.85 24.77 7.57
C LEU A 8 -10.02 26.29 7.40
N SER A 9 -11.23 26.78 7.52
CA SER A 9 -11.53 28.17 7.77
C SER A 9 -11.84 28.31 9.26
N ASP A 10 -11.27 29.31 9.89
CA ASP A 10 -11.46 29.74 11.29
C ASP A 10 -12.90 30.19 11.58
N SER A 11 -13.82 29.26 11.51
CA SER A 11 -15.16 29.38 12.07
C SER A 11 -15.37 28.08 12.83
N GLN A 12 -15.77 28.14 14.08
CA GLN A 12 -16.22 26.97 14.86
C GLN A 12 -17.35 26.29 14.07
N ASN A 13 -16.99 25.43 13.13
CA ASN A 13 -17.95 24.74 12.31
C ASN A 13 -18.47 23.56 13.15
N ILE A 14 -19.62 23.76 13.78
CA ILE A 14 -20.31 22.73 14.57
C ILE A 14 -20.65 21.58 13.63
N VAL A 15 -19.93 20.47 13.73
CA VAL A 15 -20.13 19.27 12.92
C VAL A 15 -20.86 18.22 13.72
N ASN A 16 -22.03 17.79 13.23
CA ASN A 16 -22.84 16.73 13.82
C ASN A 16 -22.83 15.49 12.92
N VAL A 17 -23.10 14.33 13.48
CA VAL A 17 -23.35 13.10 12.72
C VAL A 17 -24.84 13.04 12.38
N GLU A 18 -25.20 13.20 11.11
CA GLU A 18 -26.60 13.13 10.63
C GLU A 18 -27.12 11.70 10.53
N SER A 19 -26.28 10.78 10.09
CA SER A 19 -26.65 9.37 9.97
C SER A 19 -25.44 8.44 10.06
N VAL A 20 -25.71 7.24 10.57
CA VAL A 20 -24.75 6.15 10.75
C VAL A 20 -25.28 4.94 10.01
N HIS A 21 -24.49 4.41 9.08
CA HIS A 21 -24.84 3.21 8.32
C HIS A 21 -23.76 2.13 8.52
N TYR A 22 -24.15 1.02 9.11
CA TYR A 22 -23.29 -0.15 9.33
C TYR A 22 -23.32 -1.04 8.09
N SER A 23 -22.13 -1.48 7.65
CA SER A 23 -21.95 -2.41 6.53
C SER A 23 -21.58 -3.81 7.07
N ASN A 24 -21.89 -4.85 6.31
CA ASN A 24 -21.57 -6.23 6.69
C ASN A 24 -20.06 -6.55 6.68
N ASP A 25 -19.24 -5.65 6.15
CA ASP A 25 -17.76 -5.77 6.08
C ASP A 25 -17.06 -5.25 7.36
N GLY A 26 -17.79 -5.02 8.44
CA GLY A 26 -17.23 -4.50 9.69
C GLY A 26 -16.94 -3.00 9.65
N THR A 27 -17.40 -2.29 8.62
CA THR A 27 -17.22 -0.84 8.52
C THR A 27 -18.51 -0.08 8.83
N VAL A 28 -18.36 1.19 9.18
CA VAL A 28 -19.45 2.14 9.33
C VAL A 28 -19.23 3.33 8.42
N THR A 29 -20.30 3.84 7.84
CA THR A 29 -20.29 5.09 7.08
C THR A 29 -21.06 6.15 7.86
N LEU A 30 -20.35 7.21 8.25
CA LEU A 30 -20.91 8.38 8.93
C LEU A 30 -21.19 9.45 7.89
N LYS A 31 -22.40 10.02 7.91
CA LYS A 31 -22.73 11.23 7.15
C LYS A 31 -22.72 12.40 8.12
N LEU A 32 -21.92 13.41 7.83
CA LEU A 32 -21.77 14.61 8.64
C LEU A 32 -22.64 15.76 8.12
N SER A 33 -22.96 16.72 9.01
CA SER A 33 -23.78 17.90 8.70
C SER A 33 -23.17 18.79 7.61
N ASP A 34 -21.85 18.78 7.44
CA ASP A 34 -21.12 19.46 6.37
C ASP A 34 -21.09 18.68 5.04
N LYS A 35 -21.90 17.61 4.93
CA LYS A 35 -22.05 16.71 3.78
C LYS A 35 -20.86 15.78 3.52
N ARG A 36 -19.83 15.78 4.36
CA ARG A 36 -18.76 14.79 4.30
C ARG A 36 -19.31 13.40 4.65
N LYS A 37 -18.72 12.38 4.03
CA LYS A 37 -18.98 10.97 4.35
C LYS A 37 -17.67 10.33 4.78
N LEU A 38 -17.62 9.79 5.98
CA LEU A 38 -16.47 9.09 6.52
C LEU A 38 -16.78 7.61 6.61
N LYS A 39 -15.97 6.75 5.97
CA LYS A 39 -16.06 5.31 6.09
C LYS A 39 -14.86 4.83 6.92
N LEU A 40 -15.12 4.13 8.03
CA LEU A 40 -14.11 3.65 8.97
C LEU A 40 -14.55 2.34 9.62
N ALA A 41 -13.63 1.68 10.35
CA ALA A 41 -13.96 0.48 11.11
C ALA A 41 -15.05 0.78 12.15
N ALA A 42 -16.04 -0.11 12.26
CA ALA A 42 -17.17 0.07 13.18
C ALA A 42 -16.73 0.12 14.66
N GLU A 43 -15.63 -0.58 14.99
CA GLU A 43 -15.05 -0.60 16.32
C GLU A 43 -14.57 0.79 16.76
N VAL A 44 -13.95 1.56 15.85
CA VAL A 44 -13.50 2.92 16.14
C VAL A 44 -14.69 3.81 16.50
N TRP A 45 -15.76 3.73 15.71
CA TRP A 45 -16.98 4.49 15.98
C TRP A 45 -17.64 4.08 17.30
N SER A 46 -17.69 2.78 17.60
CA SER A 46 -18.28 2.26 18.83
C SER A 46 -17.46 2.58 20.08
N GLY A 47 -16.14 2.76 19.93
CA GLY A 47 -15.23 3.14 21.01
C GLY A 47 -15.25 4.64 21.35
N LEU A 48 -15.83 5.48 20.49
CA LEU A 48 -16.06 6.87 20.81
C LEU A 48 -17.35 7.01 21.65
N GLU A 49 -17.33 7.90 22.64
CA GLU A 49 -18.57 8.33 23.31
C GLU A 49 -19.48 8.95 22.23
N GLN A 50 -20.50 8.19 21.81
CA GLN A 50 -21.32 8.53 20.66
C GLN A 50 -22.16 9.78 20.90
N PRO A 51 -21.83 10.93 20.31
CA PRO A 51 -22.63 12.13 20.45
C PRO A 51 -23.81 12.02 19.47
N ARG A 52 -24.90 11.37 19.90
CA ARG A 52 -26.10 11.32 19.04
C ARG A 52 -26.80 12.68 18.93
N ASP A 53 -26.63 13.51 19.93
CA ASP A 53 -27.33 14.80 20.02
C ASP A 53 -26.41 15.99 20.26
N ASN A 54 -25.07 15.76 20.35
CA ASN A 54 -24.07 16.77 20.58
C ASN A 54 -23.13 16.90 19.37
N PRO A 55 -22.59 18.09 19.08
CA PRO A 55 -21.58 18.24 18.05
C PRO A 55 -20.31 17.45 18.38
N LEU A 56 -19.65 16.98 17.32
CA LEU A 56 -18.34 16.34 17.44
C LEU A 56 -17.33 17.37 17.97
N THR A 57 -16.56 16.98 18.98
CA THR A 57 -15.40 17.76 19.41
C THR A 57 -14.31 17.72 18.32
N ASP A 58 -13.42 18.71 18.32
CA ASP A 58 -12.28 18.74 17.36
C ASP A 58 -11.45 17.46 17.44
N SER A 59 -11.21 16.95 18.64
CA SER A 59 -10.49 15.70 18.85
C SER A 59 -11.22 14.48 18.24
N GLN A 60 -12.55 14.41 18.38
CA GLN A 60 -13.35 13.35 17.77
C GLN A 60 -13.33 13.46 16.23
N GLN A 61 -13.41 14.67 15.68
CA GLN A 61 -13.33 14.88 14.24
C GLN A 61 -11.97 14.43 13.70
N GLU A 62 -10.88 14.80 14.38
CA GLU A 62 -9.52 14.39 14.00
C GLU A 62 -9.35 12.87 13.99
N ILE A 63 -9.84 12.18 15.02
CA ILE A 63 -9.82 10.72 15.10
C ILE A 63 -10.61 10.11 13.94
N LEU A 64 -11.84 10.56 13.70
CA LEU A 64 -12.70 10.04 12.65
C LEU A 64 -12.11 10.27 11.23
N GLU A 65 -11.55 11.44 10.99
CA GLU A 65 -10.89 11.74 9.70
C GLU A 65 -9.65 10.89 9.47
N ARG A 66 -8.82 10.72 10.49
CA ARG A 66 -7.63 9.89 10.43
C ARG A 66 -7.97 8.43 10.16
N GLU A 67 -8.95 7.86 10.87
CA GLU A 67 -9.34 6.46 10.68
C GLU A 67 -10.11 6.24 9.37
N ALA A 68 -10.85 7.23 8.88
CA ALA A 68 -11.44 7.18 7.55
C ALA A 68 -10.35 7.21 6.47
N CYS A 69 -9.31 8.04 6.63
CA CYS A 69 -8.15 8.07 5.73
C CYS A 69 -7.41 6.72 5.77
N TYR A 70 -7.21 6.14 6.96
CA TYR A 70 -6.62 4.81 7.11
C TYR A 70 -7.41 3.74 6.34
N THR A 71 -8.73 3.68 6.52
CA THR A 71 -9.60 2.72 5.82
C THR A 71 -9.52 2.88 4.29
N MET A 72 -9.41 4.10 3.78
CA MET A 72 -9.21 4.35 2.35
C MET A 72 -7.86 3.82 1.85
N ILE A 73 -6.79 4.03 2.62
CA ILE A 73 -5.45 3.54 2.31
C ILE A 73 -5.44 2.01 2.31
N GLN A 74 -5.98 1.39 3.36
CA GLN A 74 -6.08 -0.06 3.51
C GLN A 74 -6.81 -0.71 2.33
N ASN A 75 -7.99 -0.22 1.99
CA ASN A 75 -8.75 -0.71 0.84
C ASN A 75 -7.97 -0.56 -0.47
N LYS A 76 -7.21 0.51 -0.61
CA LYS A 76 -6.40 0.72 -1.81
C LYS A 76 -5.21 -0.24 -1.88
N ILE A 77 -4.52 -0.48 -0.78
CA ILE A 77 -3.44 -1.48 -0.70
C ILE A 77 -3.99 -2.87 -1.04
N LEU A 78 -5.08 -3.28 -0.39
CA LEU A 78 -5.74 -4.56 -0.69
C LEU A 78 -6.13 -4.69 -2.15
N SER A 79 -6.63 -3.62 -2.78
CA SER A 79 -6.96 -3.62 -4.21
C SER A 79 -5.74 -3.82 -5.12
N PHE A 80 -4.55 -3.40 -4.71
CA PHE A 80 -3.32 -3.68 -5.44
C PHE A 80 -2.88 -5.13 -5.24
N LEU A 81 -2.88 -5.60 -4.00
CA LEU A 81 -2.48 -6.97 -3.64
C LEU A 81 -3.40 -8.03 -4.25
N ALA A 82 -4.69 -7.73 -4.43
CA ALA A 82 -5.64 -8.62 -5.12
C ALA A 82 -5.30 -8.87 -6.60
N VAL A 83 -4.52 -7.99 -7.23
CA VAL A 83 -4.13 -8.14 -8.65
C VAL A 83 -2.83 -8.92 -8.79
N ARG A 84 -1.82 -8.60 -7.97
CA ARG A 84 -0.51 -9.27 -7.93
C ARG A 84 0.24 -8.93 -6.65
N GLU A 85 1.29 -9.67 -6.39
CA GLU A 85 2.25 -9.28 -5.34
C GLU A 85 2.92 -7.94 -5.65
N HIS A 86 3.12 -7.15 -4.62
CA HIS A 86 3.80 -5.87 -4.64
C HIS A 86 4.82 -5.81 -3.50
N SER A 87 5.98 -5.19 -3.75
CA SER A 87 6.86 -4.87 -2.64
C SER A 87 6.28 -3.75 -1.75
N ALA A 88 6.67 -3.73 -0.49
CA ALA A 88 6.27 -2.67 0.44
C ALA A 88 6.65 -1.27 -0.11
N GLN A 89 7.83 -1.15 -0.73
CA GLN A 89 8.26 0.11 -1.36
C GLN A 89 7.39 0.52 -2.55
N GLU A 90 6.96 -0.43 -3.40
CA GLU A 90 6.01 -0.14 -4.48
C GLU A 90 4.68 0.40 -3.94
N LEU A 91 4.14 -0.23 -2.90
CA LEU A 91 2.90 0.19 -2.26
C LEU A 91 3.03 1.58 -1.64
N ARG A 92 4.12 1.85 -0.89
CA ARG A 92 4.41 3.20 -0.35
C ARG A 92 4.37 4.26 -1.44
N ARG A 93 5.08 4.02 -2.54
CA ARG A 93 5.14 4.97 -3.66
C ARG A 93 3.78 5.19 -4.30
N LYS A 94 3.03 4.12 -4.58
CA LYS A 94 1.70 4.18 -5.22
C LYS A 94 0.69 4.92 -4.34
N ILE A 95 0.69 4.64 -3.03
CA ILE A 95 -0.22 5.31 -2.11
C ILE A 95 0.14 6.79 -1.96
N LYS A 96 1.43 7.13 -1.76
CA LYS A 96 1.86 8.52 -1.70
C LYS A 96 1.47 9.31 -2.95
N GLN A 97 1.63 8.73 -4.14
CA GLN A 97 1.20 9.36 -5.39
C GLN A 97 -0.32 9.54 -5.48
N ARG A 98 -1.10 8.58 -4.96
CA ARG A 98 -2.56 8.62 -5.02
C ARG A 98 -3.16 9.63 -4.04
N PHE A 99 -2.55 9.72 -2.86
CA PHE A 99 -3.08 10.48 -1.72
C PHE A 99 -2.31 11.78 -1.44
N TYR A 100 -1.45 12.25 -2.35
CA TYR A 100 -0.59 13.42 -2.14
C TYR A 100 -1.36 14.73 -1.87
N LYS A 101 -2.64 14.82 -2.27
CA LYS A 101 -3.50 15.98 -2.05
C LYS A 101 -4.20 16.00 -0.69
N ILE A 102 -4.13 14.90 0.06
CA ILE A 102 -4.75 14.83 1.38
C ILE A 102 -3.84 15.53 2.38
N ALA A 103 -4.29 16.67 2.89
CA ALA A 103 -3.53 17.45 3.86
C ALA A 103 -4.03 17.25 5.32
N THR A 104 -5.13 16.52 5.51
CA THR A 104 -5.79 16.38 6.81
C THR A 104 -5.19 15.30 7.71
N CYS A 105 -4.34 14.43 7.17
CA CYS A 105 -3.69 13.36 7.93
C CYS A 105 -2.27 13.09 7.42
N ASP A 106 -1.42 12.53 8.29
CA ASP A 106 -0.11 12.02 7.88
C ASP A 106 -0.25 10.71 7.12
N VAL A 107 -0.41 10.84 5.80
CA VAL A 107 -0.52 9.68 4.88
C VAL A 107 0.69 8.75 5.02
N SER A 108 1.90 9.28 5.31
CA SER A 108 3.08 8.45 5.43
C SER A 108 3.02 7.53 6.65
N ALA A 109 2.65 8.07 7.81
CA ALA A 109 2.48 7.29 9.03
C ALA A 109 1.36 6.23 8.88
N LEU A 110 0.24 6.59 8.25
CA LEU A 110 -0.87 5.67 8.01
C LEU A 110 -0.49 4.54 7.04
N VAL A 111 0.33 4.81 6.02
CA VAL A 111 0.83 3.77 5.11
C VAL A 111 1.74 2.79 5.83
N GLU A 112 2.65 3.26 6.70
CA GLU A 112 3.52 2.36 7.46
C GLU A 112 2.71 1.47 8.40
N ARG A 113 1.74 2.04 9.15
CA ARG A 113 0.82 1.27 9.99
C ARG A 113 0.10 0.19 9.17
N CYS A 114 -0.48 0.56 8.04
CA CYS A 114 -1.20 -0.36 7.18
C CYS A 114 -0.29 -1.47 6.62
N LEU A 115 0.93 -1.15 6.19
CA LEU A 115 1.87 -2.14 5.66
C LEU A 115 2.31 -3.11 6.75
N GLN A 116 2.54 -2.64 7.96
CA GLN A 116 2.87 -3.50 9.09
C GLN A 116 1.74 -4.51 9.34
N GLU A 117 0.48 -4.06 9.44
CA GLU A 117 -0.67 -4.94 9.60
C GLU A 117 -0.82 -5.94 8.44
N MET A 118 -0.59 -5.49 7.18
CA MET A 118 -0.63 -6.39 6.02
C MET A 118 0.46 -7.47 6.08
N GLN A 119 1.62 -7.16 6.60
CA GLN A 119 2.72 -8.11 6.79
C GLN A 119 2.45 -9.08 7.93
N GLU A 120 1.95 -8.60 9.08
CA GLU A 120 1.58 -9.43 10.22
C GLU A 120 0.51 -10.47 9.88
N HIS A 121 -0.42 -10.13 8.99
CA HIS A 121 -1.46 -11.02 8.49
C HIS A 121 -1.10 -11.76 7.19
N ASP A 122 0.16 -11.69 6.76
CA ASP A 122 0.67 -12.33 5.54
C ASP A 122 -0.04 -11.93 4.23
N PHE A 123 -0.73 -10.80 4.21
CA PHE A 123 -1.30 -10.25 2.97
C PHE A 123 -0.22 -9.65 2.06
N GLN A 124 0.86 -9.10 2.63
CA GLN A 124 2.01 -8.57 1.88
C GLN A 124 3.30 -9.26 2.34
N SER A 125 4.17 -9.65 1.38
CA SER A 125 5.48 -10.20 1.68
C SER A 125 6.49 -9.77 0.62
N ASP A 126 7.55 -9.11 1.04
CA ASP A 126 8.67 -8.75 0.18
C ASP A 126 9.41 -9.98 -0.34
N GLU A 127 9.41 -11.06 0.41
CA GLU A 127 9.99 -12.35 0.01
C GLU A 127 9.18 -13.02 -1.11
N ARG A 128 7.84 -13.11 -0.97
CA ARG A 128 6.97 -13.63 -2.04
C ARG A 128 7.09 -12.79 -3.31
N PHE A 129 7.09 -11.46 -3.16
CA PHE A 129 7.32 -10.56 -4.29
C PHE A 129 8.66 -10.86 -4.96
N ALA A 130 9.76 -11.00 -4.22
CA ALA A 130 11.09 -11.24 -4.76
C ALA A 130 11.17 -12.58 -5.51
N ARG A 131 10.55 -13.66 -4.99
CA ARG A 131 10.46 -14.96 -5.66
C ARG A 131 9.73 -14.85 -7.01
N LEU A 132 8.50 -14.33 -7.00
CA LEU A 132 7.68 -14.20 -8.21
C LEU A 132 8.32 -13.27 -9.24
N PHE A 133 8.95 -12.18 -8.78
CA PHE A 133 9.70 -11.30 -9.66
C PHE A 133 10.86 -12.04 -10.34
N THR A 134 11.64 -12.82 -9.59
CA THR A 134 12.76 -13.61 -10.09
C THR A 134 12.29 -14.65 -11.09
N GLU A 135 11.26 -15.43 -10.77
CA GLU A 135 10.65 -16.40 -11.69
C GLU A 135 10.22 -15.77 -13.01
N SER A 136 9.50 -14.64 -12.93
CA SER A 136 9.06 -13.89 -14.12
C SER A 136 10.23 -13.43 -14.98
N LYS A 137 11.33 -12.97 -14.36
CA LYS A 137 12.54 -12.55 -15.10
C LYS A 137 13.22 -13.73 -15.78
N LEU A 138 13.33 -14.86 -15.09
CA LEU A 138 13.99 -16.06 -15.63
C LEU A 138 13.18 -16.73 -16.75
N SER A 139 11.84 -16.62 -16.70
CA SER A 139 10.95 -17.21 -17.72
C SER A 139 10.92 -16.40 -19.01
N ASN A 140 11.02 -15.07 -18.92
CA ASN A 140 10.85 -14.20 -20.10
C ASN A 140 12.13 -13.91 -20.88
N LYS A 141 13.28 -13.84 -20.19
CA LYS A 141 14.61 -13.57 -20.80
C LYS A 141 15.72 -14.16 -19.91
N PRO A 142 16.88 -14.49 -20.47
CA PRO A 142 18.02 -14.94 -19.68
C PRO A 142 18.64 -13.75 -18.94
N TYR A 143 18.03 -13.36 -17.83
CA TYR A 143 18.62 -12.38 -16.93
C TYR A 143 19.71 -13.03 -16.07
N GLY A 144 20.87 -12.38 -15.98
CA GLY A 144 21.93 -12.80 -15.06
C GLY A 144 21.61 -12.40 -13.61
N HIS A 145 22.19 -13.13 -12.67
CA HIS A 145 22.06 -12.92 -11.22
C HIS A 145 22.17 -11.45 -10.80
N PHE A 146 23.22 -10.77 -11.26
CA PHE A 146 23.50 -9.39 -10.86
C PHE A 146 22.41 -8.41 -11.28
N LYS A 147 21.86 -8.62 -12.48
CA LYS A 147 20.77 -7.77 -12.99
C LYS A 147 19.50 -7.93 -12.19
N ILE A 148 19.14 -9.16 -11.84
CA ILE A 148 17.95 -9.42 -11.01
C ILE A 148 18.15 -8.84 -9.61
N LEU A 149 19.34 -9.01 -9.01
CA LEU A 149 19.67 -8.43 -7.71
C LEU A 149 19.49 -6.91 -7.70
N GLN A 150 20.05 -6.21 -8.71
CA GLN A 150 19.89 -4.77 -8.83
C GLN A 150 18.41 -4.35 -8.98
N ASP A 151 17.66 -5.09 -9.78
CA ASP A 151 16.24 -4.75 -10.00
C ASP A 151 15.42 -5.00 -8.73
N LEU A 152 15.67 -6.06 -7.97
CA LEU A 152 15.04 -6.29 -6.65
C LEU A 152 15.35 -5.16 -5.66
N GLN A 153 16.62 -4.68 -5.63
CA GLN A 153 17.00 -3.55 -4.79
C GLN A 153 16.26 -2.25 -5.18
N LYS A 154 16.00 -2.01 -6.47
CA LYS A 154 15.16 -0.88 -6.92
C LYS A 154 13.72 -0.98 -6.45
N HIS A 155 13.25 -2.19 -6.19
CA HIS A 155 11.94 -2.45 -5.59
C HIS A 155 11.96 -2.41 -4.06
N GLY A 156 13.11 -2.09 -3.43
CA GLY A 156 13.26 -1.94 -1.99
C GLY A 156 13.53 -3.23 -1.24
N ILE A 157 13.82 -4.31 -1.97
CA ILE A 157 14.25 -5.56 -1.34
C ILE A 157 15.69 -5.40 -0.87
N SER A 158 15.98 -5.73 0.39
CA SER A 158 17.35 -5.64 0.90
C SER A 158 18.28 -6.58 0.12
N ARG A 159 19.57 -6.27 0.12
CA ARG A 159 20.56 -7.11 -0.57
C ARG A 159 20.58 -8.53 -0.02
N GLU A 160 20.45 -8.64 1.30
CA GLU A 160 20.45 -9.93 2.02
C GLU A 160 19.24 -10.77 1.62
N GLN A 161 18.04 -10.17 1.63
CA GLN A 161 16.80 -10.84 1.22
C GLN A 161 16.85 -11.25 -0.27
N ALA A 162 17.27 -10.33 -1.13
CA ALA A 162 17.39 -10.61 -2.55
C ALA A 162 18.39 -11.75 -2.82
N GLN A 163 19.54 -11.75 -2.13
CA GLN A 163 20.54 -12.80 -2.27
C GLN A 163 20.02 -14.14 -1.76
N ALA A 164 19.30 -14.17 -0.64
CA ALA A 164 18.69 -15.38 -0.11
C ALA A 164 17.73 -16.00 -1.13
N VAL A 165 16.82 -15.21 -1.68
CA VAL A 165 15.89 -15.65 -2.72
C VAL A 165 16.63 -16.15 -3.98
N LEU A 166 17.63 -15.42 -4.47
CA LEU A 166 18.37 -15.83 -5.67
C LEU A 166 19.14 -17.14 -5.50
N ASN A 167 19.61 -17.44 -4.28
CA ASN A 167 20.27 -18.72 -3.96
C ASN A 167 19.32 -19.92 -4.05
N GLU A 168 18.01 -19.72 -3.83
CA GLU A 168 16.99 -20.75 -3.98
C GLU A 168 16.82 -21.18 -5.45
N PHE A 169 16.99 -20.25 -6.41
CA PHE A 169 16.82 -20.51 -7.84
C PHE A 169 18.00 -21.24 -8.49
N GLY A 170 19.17 -21.16 -7.90
CA GLY A 170 20.30 -21.89 -8.44
C GLY A 170 21.65 -21.56 -7.82
N ASN A 171 22.57 -22.50 -7.96
CA ASN A 171 23.96 -22.34 -7.55
C ASN A 171 24.75 -21.46 -8.54
N GLN A 172 26.03 -21.24 -8.23
CA GLN A 172 26.92 -20.42 -9.06
C GLN A 172 27.02 -20.90 -10.51
N GLY A 173 26.99 -22.23 -10.76
CA GLY A 173 27.03 -22.80 -12.10
C GLY A 173 25.77 -22.49 -12.92
N PHE A 174 24.59 -22.54 -12.30
CA PHE A 174 23.33 -22.12 -12.93
C PHE A 174 23.40 -20.66 -13.38
N TRP A 175 23.84 -19.77 -12.50
CA TRP A 175 23.92 -18.32 -12.81
C TRP A 175 24.98 -18.00 -13.85
N LEU A 176 26.11 -18.74 -13.87
CA LEU A 176 27.11 -18.60 -14.90
C LEU A 176 26.55 -18.97 -16.29
N LYS A 177 25.83 -20.08 -16.40
CA LYS A 177 25.16 -20.49 -17.63
C LYS A 177 24.18 -19.43 -18.12
N LYS A 178 23.34 -18.87 -17.22
CA LYS A 178 22.44 -17.77 -17.57
C LYS A 178 23.15 -16.52 -18.05
N ALA A 179 24.30 -16.19 -17.48
CA ALA A 179 25.11 -15.06 -17.94
C ALA A 179 25.67 -15.28 -19.36
N VAL A 180 26.14 -16.49 -19.66
CA VAL A 180 26.60 -16.87 -21.00
C VAL A 180 25.48 -16.79 -22.03
N ASP A 181 24.27 -17.31 -21.69
CA ASP A 181 23.09 -17.23 -22.56
C ASP A 181 22.72 -15.77 -22.88
N CYS A 182 22.84 -14.86 -21.89
CA CYS A 182 22.63 -13.43 -22.10
C CYS A 182 23.63 -12.85 -23.11
N LEU A 183 24.91 -13.19 -23.00
CA LEU A 183 25.95 -12.70 -23.92
C LEU A 183 25.74 -13.19 -25.36
N VAL A 184 25.38 -14.45 -25.54
CA VAL A 184 25.06 -15.03 -26.85
C VAL A 184 23.89 -14.32 -27.53
N LEU A 185 22.84 -13.97 -26.75
CA LEU A 185 21.70 -13.21 -27.28
C LEU A 185 22.05 -11.77 -27.66
N LEU A 186 22.89 -11.11 -26.88
CA LEU A 186 23.35 -9.75 -27.20
C LEU A 186 24.16 -9.75 -28.49
N GLN A 187 25.06 -10.72 -28.71
CA GLN A 187 25.83 -10.85 -29.94
C GLN A 187 24.96 -11.07 -31.18
N LYS A 188 23.89 -11.85 -31.07
CA LYS A 188 22.93 -12.07 -32.17
C LYS A 188 22.16 -10.80 -32.56
N ASN A 189 21.86 -9.92 -31.59
CA ASN A 189 21.13 -8.68 -31.85
C ASN A 189 21.99 -7.52 -32.35
N THR A 190 23.34 -7.61 -32.26
CA THR A 190 24.29 -6.61 -32.79
C THR A 190 24.69 -6.90 -34.23
N ASN A 191 24.35 -8.07 -34.77
CA ASN A 191 24.71 -8.47 -36.16
C ASN A 191 23.51 -8.33 -37.12
N HIS A 192 22.49 -7.55 -36.74
CA HIS A 192 21.41 -7.08 -37.59
C HIS A 192 21.33 -5.55 -37.54
#